data_e94f40d9eaf467e109cf4578b12c65cc
#
_entry.id   e94f40d9eaf467e109cf4578b12c65cc
#
_cell.length_a   1.000
_cell.length_b   1.000
_cell.length_c   1.000
_cell.angle_alpha   90.00
_cell.angle_beta   90.00
_cell.angle_gamma   90.00
#
_symmetry.space_group_name_H-M   'P 1'
#
loop_
_entity.id
_entity.type
_entity.pdbx_description
1 polymer ?
#
loop_
_entity_poly.entity_id
_entity_poly.type
_entity_poly.pdbx_seq_one_letter_code
_entity_poly.pdbx_strand_id
1 'polypeptide(L)'
;MPDNFREGDKQDSQKGRQGARWGQERRLEFIDYRLRWDGQINRSSLTDFFGISVPQASLDLSEYTKLAPDNLEYDMSSRVYRSTKLFQPVYMTSSLECYLNDLLRVAIQPEIHFGSYLGWRSPVAAVPRLLRRLNTQVVSQKIRAIRQNQAHHHNLSIHE
;
A
#
# COMPACT_ATOMS: atom_id res chain seq x y z
N MET A 1 13.94 -20.76 48.13
CA MET A 1 12.85 -20.57 47.18
C MET A 1 13.38 -19.64 46.10
N PRO A 2 13.63 -20.10 44.87
CA PRO A 2 14.22 -19.28 43.84
C PRO A 2 13.14 -18.57 42.98
N ASP A 3 13.46 -17.32 42.66
CA ASP A 3 12.81 -16.36 41.76
C ASP A 3 12.54 -16.94 40.37
N ASN A 4 11.35 -17.43 40.11
CA ASN A 4 10.92 -17.92 38.80
C ASN A 4 9.89 -17.01 38.10
N PHE A 5 9.79 -15.73 38.51
CA PHE A 5 8.74 -14.79 38.08
C PHE A 5 9.21 -13.76 37.01
N ARG A 6 10.49 -13.77 36.58
CA ARG A 6 11.05 -12.70 35.73
C ARG A 6 11.30 -13.05 34.25
N GLU A 7 11.18 -14.30 33.84
CA GLU A 7 11.43 -14.66 32.43
C GLU A 7 10.18 -14.55 31.54
N GLY A 8 8.98 -14.79 32.04
CA GLY A 8 7.73 -14.67 31.31
C GLY A 8 7.43 -13.25 30.80
N ASP A 9 7.66 -12.25 31.66
CA ASP A 9 7.40 -10.84 31.32
C ASP A 9 8.29 -10.26 30.22
N LYS A 10 9.49 -10.78 30.05
CA LYS A 10 10.42 -10.36 29.00
C LYS A 10 10.06 -10.93 27.63
N GLN A 11 9.57 -12.16 27.58
CA GLN A 11 9.17 -12.80 26.34
C GLN A 11 7.88 -12.19 25.78
N ASP A 12 6.90 -11.89 26.61
CA ASP A 12 5.66 -11.23 26.17
C ASP A 12 5.90 -9.79 25.71
N SER A 13 6.80 -9.07 26.37
CA SER A 13 7.20 -7.73 25.95
C SER A 13 7.94 -7.72 24.60
N GLN A 14 8.76 -8.73 24.30
CA GLN A 14 9.45 -8.86 23.03
C GLN A 14 8.49 -9.23 21.89
N LYS A 15 7.56 -10.15 22.15
CA LYS A 15 6.54 -10.56 21.17
C LYS A 15 5.61 -9.41 20.80
N GLY A 16 5.22 -8.60 21.78
CA GLY A 16 4.41 -7.39 21.56
C GLY A 16 5.14 -6.34 20.72
N ARG A 17 6.44 -6.13 20.96
CA ARG A 17 7.27 -5.18 20.17
C ARG A 17 7.49 -5.66 18.73
N GLN A 18 7.69 -6.96 18.52
CA GLN A 18 7.81 -7.55 17.17
C GLN A 18 6.50 -7.42 16.40
N GLY A 19 5.36 -7.70 17.02
CA GLY A 19 4.05 -7.55 16.38
C GLY A 19 3.73 -6.10 16.00
N ALA A 20 4.06 -5.15 16.87
CA ALA A 20 3.88 -3.72 16.60
C ALA A 20 4.77 -3.24 15.44
N ARG A 21 6.03 -3.69 15.40
CA ARG A 21 6.97 -3.38 14.32
C ARG A 21 6.52 -3.98 12.99
N TRP A 22 6.09 -5.22 12.97
CA TRP A 22 5.56 -5.86 11.79
C TRP A 22 4.31 -5.16 11.25
N GLY A 23 3.39 -4.76 12.13
CA GLY A 23 2.21 -4.00 11.77
C GLY A 23 2.55 -2.64 11.14
N GLN A 24 3.54 -1.94 11.70
CA GLN A 24 4.03 -0.67 11.12
C GLN A 24 4.63 -0.89 9.73
N GLU A 25 5.49 -1.88 9.56
CA GLU A 25 6.14 -2.19 8.29
C GLU A 25 5.10 -2.47 7.20
N ARG A 26 4.05 -3.25 7.48
CA ARG A 26 2.94 -3.50 6.55
C ARG A 26 2.20 -2.22 6.14
N ARG A 27 2.07 -1.24 7.03
CA ARG A 27 1.44 0.05 6.70
C ARG A 27 2.34 0.94 5.86
N LEU A 28 3.65 0.92 6.09
CA LEU A 28 4.63 1.61 5.24
C LEU A 28 4.71 1.00 3.83
N GLU A 29 4.68 -0.33 3.71
CA GLU A 29 4.55 -1.03 2.43
C GLU A 29 3.28 -0.63 1.66
N PHE A 30 2.15 -0.53 2.35
CA PHE A 30 0.90 -0.08 1.76
C PHE A 30 0.99 1.36 1.22
N ILE A 31 1.63 2.27 1.96
CA ILE A 31 1.86 3.65 1.52
C ILE A 31 2.68 3.64 0.22
N ASP A 32 3.79 2.90 0.19
CA ASP A 32 4.66 2.77 -0.98
C ASP A 32 3.90 2.24 -2.20
N TYR A 33 3.12 1.18 -1.99
CA TYR A 33 2.28 0.56 -3.01
C TYR A 33 1.26 1.53 -3.60
N ARG A 34 0.53 2.26 -2.73
CA ARG A 34 -0.50 3.22 -3.16
C ARG A 34 0.10 4.42 -3.90
N LEU A 35 1.23 4.94 -3.43
CA LEU A 35 1.95 6.02 -4.12
C LEU A 35 2.43 5.58 -5.50
N ARG A 36 2.93 4.34 -5.63
CA ARG A 36 3.41 3.82 -6.90
C ARG A 36 2.29 3.64 -7.93
N TRP A 37 1.18 3.01 -7.52
CA TRP A 37 0.16 2.56 -8.47
C TRP A 37 -1.02 3.52 -8.61
N ASP A 38 -1.44 4.15 -7.52
CA ASP A 38 -2.54 5.12 -7.52
C ASP A 38 -2.04 6.57 -7.66
N GLY A 39 -0.76 6.81 -7.42
CA GLY A 39 -0.14 8.13 -7.49
C GLY A 39 -0.44 9.01 -6.28
N GLN A 40 -1.28 8.56 -5.36
CA GLN A 40 -1.68 9.33 -4.18
C GLN A 40 -2.18 8.44 -3.03
N ILE A 41 -2.12 8.98 -1.82
CA ILE A 41 -2.67 8.37 -0.62
C ILE A 41 -3.13 9.45 0.37
N ASN A 42 -4.13 9.16 1.17
CA ASN A 42 -4.57 10.00 2.28
C ASN A 42 -4.65 9.21 3.59
N ARG A 43 -4.96 9.89 4.70
CA ARG A 43 -5.08 9.25 6.02
C ARG A 43 -6.24 8.26 6.07
N SER A 44 -7.36 8.57 5.39
CA SER A 44 -8.52 7.67 5.36
C SER A 44 -8.20 6.36 4.66
N SER A 45 -7.36 6.35 3.63
CA SER A 45 -6.91 5.10 3.00
C SER A 45 -6.24 4.14 4.00
N LEU A 46 -5.49 4.66 4.96
CA LEU A 46 -4.84 3.87 6.01
C LEU A 46 -5.83 3.45 7.11
N THR A 47 -6.68 4.39 7.57
CA THR A 47 -7.67 4.08 8.61
C THR A 47 -8.68 3.04 8.14
N ASP A 48 -9.15 3.14 6.91
CA ASP A 48 -10.15 2.25 6.35
C ASP A 48 -9.58 0.85 6.07
N PHE A 49 -8.33 0.78 5.60
CA PHE A 49 -7.71 -0.49 5.25
C PHE A 49 -7.21 -1.27 6.48
N PHE A 50 -6.59 -0.58 7.46
CA PHE A 50 -5.97 -1.23 8.62
C PHE A 50 -6.80 -1.11 9.91
N GLY A 51 -7.89 -0.36 9.92
CA GLY A 51 -8.69 -0.12 11.13
C GLY A 51 -7.94 0.67 12.21
N ILE A 52 -6.97 1.51 11.83
CA ILE A 52 -6.16 2.31 12.75
C ILE A 52 -6.75 3.71 12.96
N SER A 53 -6.30 4.39 14.02
CA SER A 53 -6.70 5.75 14.30
C SER A 53 -6.03 6.77 13.35
N VAL A 54 -6.66 7.94 13.17
CA VAL A 54 -6.11 9.04 12.36
C VAL A 54 -4.74 9.53 12.87
N PRO A 55 -4.49 9.65 14.18
CA PRO A 55 -3.15 9.95 14.70
C PRO A 55 -2.11 8.92 14.28
N GLN A 56 -2.44 7.62 14.34
CA GLN A 56 -1.54 6.56 13.91
C GLN A 56 -1.24 6.64 12.41
N ALA A 57 -2.26 6.86 11.57
CA ALA A 57 -2.08 7.05 10.13
C ALA A 57 -1.16 8.26 9.82
N SER A 58 -1.27 9.34 10.60
CA SER A 58 -0.41 10.52 10.46
C SER A 58 1.04 10.23 10.84
N LEU A 59 1.27 9.42 11.88
CA LEU A 59 2.60 8.97 12.27
C LEU A 59 3.23 8.09 11.18
N ASP A 60 2.49 7.14 10.63
CA ASP A 60 2.98 6.24 9.58
C ASP A 60 3.35 7.01 8.30
N LEU A 61 2.54 7.99 7.89
CA LEU A 61 2.87 8.87 6.76
C LEU A 61 4.12 9.72 7.04
N SER A 62 4.28 10.22 8.27
CA SER A 62 5.49 10.95 8.68
C SER A 62 6.72 10.05 8.67
N GLU A 63 6.61 8.81 9.14
CA GLU A 63 7.72 7.84 9.11
C GLU A 63 8.09 7.46 7.67
N TYR A 64 7.12 7.26 6.78
CA TYR A 64 7.39 7.01 5.37
C TYR A 64 8.07 8.22 4.72
N THR A 65 7.65 9.45 5.04
CA THR A 65 8.31 10.67 4.53
C THR A 65 9.77 10.76 4.97
N LYS A 66 10.10 10.34 6.19
CA LYS A 66 11.50 10.28 6.65
C LYS A 66 12.30 9.21 5.93
N LEU A 67 11.67 8.07 5.64
CA LEU A 67 12.30 6.94 4.94
C LEU A 67 12.59 7.27 3.48
N ALA A 68 11.68 7.97 2.81
CA ALA A 68 11.73 8.29 1.39
C ALA A 68 11.21 9.72 1.13
N PRO A 69 11.99 10.76 1.47
CA PRO A 69 11.54 12.15 1.41
C PRO A 69 11.19 12.62 -0.01
N ASP A 70 11.84 12.06 -1.02
CA ASP A 70 11.62 12.43 -2.42
C ASP A 70 10.43 11.70 -3.07
N ASN A 71 9.82 10.74 -2.36
CA ASN A 71 8.76 9.91 -2.93
C ASN A 71 7.38 10.57 -2.91
N LEU A 72 7.15 11.52 -2.01
CA LEU A 72 5.82 12.11 -1.84
C LEU A 72 5.89 13.60 -1.50
N GLU A 73 4.84 14.30 -1.88
CA GLU A 73 4.57 15.69 -1.51
C GLU A 73 3.13 15.81 -1.01
N TYR A 74 2.89 16.72 -0.06
CA TYR A 74 1.55 16.94 0.48
C TYR A 74 0.84 18.06 -0.30
N ASP A 75 -0.25 17.70 -0.96
CA ASP A 75 -1.14 18.66 -1.60
C ASP A 75 -2.18 19.18 -0.59
N MET A 76 -2.02 20.43 -0.18
CA MET A 76 -2.91 21.06 0.80
C MET A 76 -4.33 21.28 0.28
N SER A 77 -4.51 21.48 -1.02
CA SER A 77 -5.81 21.76 -1.64
C SER A 77 -6.70 20.52 -1.64
N SER A 78 -6.16 19.37 -2.04
CA SER A 78 -6.88 18.10 -2.08
C SER A 78 -6.69 17.26 -0.80
N ARG A 79 -5.85 17.70 0.13
CA ARG A 79 -5.52 17.02 1.41
C ARG A 79 -5.01 15.58 1.23
N VAL A 80 -4.26 15.35 0.15
CA VAL A 80 -3.65 14.06 -0.17
C VAL A 80 -2.13 14.17 -0.27
N TYR A 81 -1.45 13.07 -0.07
CA TYR A 81 -0.03 12.91 -0.39
C TYR A 81 0.07 12.38 -1.82
N ARG A 82 0.79 13.09 -2.68
CA ARG A 82 0.99 12.72 -4.08
C ARG A 82 2.38 12.15 -4.30
N SER A 83 2.47 11.16 -5.15
CA SER A 83 3.74 10.62 -5.63
C SER A 83 4.46 11.67 -6.50
N THR A 84 5.73 11.90 -6.24
CA THR A 84 6.57 12.81 -7.04
C THR A 84 7.07 12.14 -8.31
N LYS A 85 7.70 12.93 -9.19
CA LYS A 85 8.40 12.41 -10.39
C LYS A 85 9.67 11.62 -10.04
N LEU A 86 10.22 11.85 -8.85
CA LEU A 86 11.43 11.19 -8.35
C LEU A 86 11.12 9.90 -7.59
N PHE A 87 9.86 9.49 -7.53
CA PHE A 87 9.42 8.32 -6.79
C PHE A 87 10.22 7.07 -7.13
N GLN A 88 10.80 6.47 -6.11
CA GLN A 88 11.48 5.17 -6.17
C GLN A 88 10.87 4.22 -5.13
N PRO A 89 10.37 3.04 -5.53
CA PRO A 89 9.77 2.11 -4.58
C PRO A 89 10.79 1.62 -3.56
N VAL A 90 10.42 1.70 -2.30
CA VAL A 90 11.25 1.25 -1.17
C VAL A 90 11.02 -0.23 -0.88
N TYR A 91 9.80 -0.71 -1.11
CA TYR A 91 9.39 -2.07 -0.79
C TYR A 91 9.21 -2.92 -2.04
N MET A 92 9.64 -4.19 -1.96
CA MET A 92 9.47 -5.14 -3.07
C MET A 92 8.00 -5.47 -3.36
N THR A 93 7.12 -5.34 -2.37
CA THR A 93 5.67 -5.49 -2.52
C THR A 93 5.06 -4.50 -3.51
N SER A 94 5.74 -3.38 -3.75
CA SER A 94 5.37 -2.41 -4.79
C SER A 94 5.83 -2.84 -6.19
N SER A 95 6.48 -3.98 -6.38
CA SER A 95 6.97 -4.43 -7.69
C SER A 95 5.83 -4.71 -8.68
N LEU A 96 6.14 -4.67 -9.98
CA LEU A 96 5.17 -5.00 -11.02
C LEU A 96 4.67 -6.43 -10.91
N GLU A 97 5.56 -7.37 -10.58
CA GLU A 97 5.23 -8.78 -10.42
C GLU A 97 4.22 -8.98 -9.30
N CYS A 98 4.42 -8.33 -8.15
CA CYS A 98 3.48 -8.39 -7.02
C CYS A 98 2.14 -7.78 -7.41
N TYR A 99 2.13 -6.63 -8.08
CA TYR A 99 0.91 -5.99 -8.55
C TYR A 99 0.11 -6.87 -9.52
N LEU A 100 0.79 -7.48 -10.51
CA LEU A 100 0.13 -8.37 -11.48
C LEU A 100 -0.39 -9.66 -10.84
N ASN A 101 0.34 -10.20 -9.87
CA ASN A 101 -0.12 -11.36 -9.10
C ASN A 101 -1.36 -11.04 -8.26
N ASP A 102 -1.42 -9.87 -7.65
CA ASP A 102 -2.60 -9.40 -6.92
C ASP A 102 -3.81 -9.21 -7.85
N LEU A 103 -3.61 -8.60 -9.02
CA LEU A 103 -4.66 -8.47 -10.03
C LEU A 103 -5.17 -9.84 -10.50
N LEU A 104 -4.26 -10.78 -10.77
CA LEU A 104 -4.61 -12.12 -11.20
C LEU A 104 -5.40 -12.86 -10.12
N ARG A 105 -4.97 -12.74 -8.85
CA ARG A 105 -5.66 -13.34 -7.72
C ARG A 105 -7.10 -12.82 -7.60
N VAL A 106 -7.29 -11.51 -7.65
CA VAL A 106 -8.62 -10.88 -7.58
C VAL A 106 -9.49 -11.24 -8.78
N ALA A 107 -8.89 -11.40 -9.98
CA ALA A 107 -9.63 -11.80 -11.18
C ALA A 107 -10.10 -13.26 -11.15
N ILE A 108 -9.32 -14.17 -10.55
CA ILE A 108 -9.66 -15.60 -10.44
C ILE A 108 -10.57 -15.87 -9.24
N GLN A 109 -10.34 -15.19 -8.12
CA GLN A 109 -11.06 -15.39 -6.86
C GLN A 109 -11.48 -14.03 -6.27
N PRO A 110 -12.53 -13.41 -6.80
CA PRO A 110 -12.95 -12.06 -6.37
C PRO A 110 -13.40 -12.00 -4.91
N GLU A 111 -13.63 -13.13 -4.26
CA GLU A 111 -14.08 -13.23 -2.86
C GLU A 111 -12.91 -13.19 -1.86
N ILE A 112 -11.67 -13.40 -2.33
CA ILE A 112 -10.47 -13.40 -1.49
C ILE A 112 -9.77 -12.04 -1.60
N HIS A 113 -10.36 -11.02 -0.95
CA HIS A 113 -9.71 -9.70 -0.83
C HIS A 113 -8.66 -9.62 0.28
N PHE A 114 -8.50 -10.66 1.08
CA PHE A 114 -7.59 -10.68 2.21
C PHE A 114 -6.12 -10.62 1.76
N GLY A 115 -5.44 -9.55 2.15
CA GLY A 115 -4.00 -9.35 1.96
C GLY A 115 -3.58 -8.67 0.66
N SER A 116 -4.53 -8.30 -0.22
CA SER A 116 -4.22 -7.45 -1.39
C SER A 116 -4.28 -5.98 -1.03
N TYR A 117 -3.29 -5.20 -1.48
CA TYR A 117 -3.28 -3.74 -1.35
C TYR A 117 -4.10 -3.03 -2.44
N LEU A 118 -4.74 -3.78 -3.33
CA LEU A 118 -5.65 -3.24 -4.33
C LEU A 118 -6.86 -2.62 -3.61
N GLY A 119 -6.92 -1.30 -3.58
CA GLY A 119 -7.96 -0.55 -2.86
C GLY A 119 -9.32 -0.50 -3.57
N TRP A 120 -9.47 -1.14 -4.74
CA TRP A 120 -10.69 -1.14 -5.53
C TRP A 120 -10.74 -2.37 -6.45
N ARG A 121 -11.93 -2.74 -6.86
CA ARG A 121 -12.13 -3.86 -7.77
C ARG A 121 -11.68 -3.46 -9.18
N SER A 122 -10.51 -3.92 -9.57
CA SER A 122 -10.03 -3.66 -10.93
C SER A 122 -10.91 -4.38 -11.95
N PRO A 123 -11.35 -3.71 -13.02
CA PRO A 123 -12.09 -4.34 -14.11
C PRO A 123 -11.13 -5.18 -14.99
N VAL A 124 -10.54 -6.22 -14.41
CA VAL A 124 -9.59 -7.11 -15.11
C VAL A 124 -10.21 -8.48 -15.22
N ALA A 125 -10.25 -9.01 -16.43
CA ALA A 125 -10.53 -10.42 -16.68
C ALA A 125 -9.21 -11.16 -16.88
N ALA A 126 -9.04 -12.30 -16.21
CA ALA A 126 -7.94 -13.20 -16.48
C ALA A 126 -8.15 -13.85 -17.86
N VAL A 127 -7.33 -13.46 -18.84
CA VAL A 127 -7.31 -14.12 -20.14
C VAL A 127 -6.22 -15.18 -20.09
N PRO A 128 -6.55 -16.47 -20.10
CA PRO A 128 -5.55 -17.53 -20.11
C PRO A 128 -4.89 -17.57 -21.49
N ARG A 129 -3.91 -16.71 -21.77
CA ARG A 129 -3.07 -16.86 -22.96
C ARG A 129 -1.75 -16.09 -22.93
N LEU A 130 -0.72 -16.83 -23.31
CA LEU A 130 0.54 -16.48 -23.97
C LEU A 130 1.60 -15.79 -23.11
N LEU A 131 2.63 -16.59 -22.82
CA LEU A 131 3.99 -16.19 -22.46
C LEU A 131 4.59 -15.23 -23.52
N ARG A 132 4.16 -13.98 -23.54
CA ARG A 132 4.88 -12.90 -24.22
C ARG A 132 5.86 -12.31 -23.21
N ARG A 133 7.11 -12.15 -23.61
CA ARG A 133 8.07 -11.34 -22.85
C ARG A 133 7.55 -9.91 -22.85
N LEU A 134 6.95 -9.50 -21.74
CA LEU A 134 6.47 -8.14 -21.57
C LEU A 134 7.67 -7.23 -21.23
N ASN A 135 7.74 -6.08 -21.90
CA ASN A 135 8.66 -5.03 -21.47
C ASN A 135 8.11 -4.44 -20.15
N THR A 136 8.76 -4.77 -19.07
CA THR A 136 8.35 -4.41 -17.70
C THR A 136 8.15 -2.90 -17.51
N GLN A 137 9.00 -2.07 -18.12
CA GLN A 137 8.89 -0.61 -18.04
C GLN A 137 7.62 -0.09 -18.72
N VAL A 138 7.35 -0.54 -19.95
CA VAL A 138 6.17 -0.11 -20.71
C VAL A 138 4.88 -0.55 -20.03
N VAL A 139 4.85 -1.79 -19.52
CA VAL A 139 3.67 -2.30 -18.79
C VAL A 139 3.44 -1.53 -17.50
N SER A 140 4.48 -1.28 -16.71
CA SER A 140 4.39 -0.49 -15.48
C SER A 140 3.85 0.92 -15.72
N GLN A 141 4.35 1.60 -16.75
CA GLN A 141 3.88 2.94 -17.11
C GLN A 141 2.40 2.96 -17.52
N LYS A 142 1.98 1.99 -18.35
CA LYS A 142 0.58 1.90 -18.78
C LYS A 142 -0.37 1.59 -17.65
N ILE A 143 -0.03 0.64 -16.78
CA ILE A 143 -0.85 0.30 -15.61
C ILE A 143 -0.98 1.51 -14.68
N ARG A 144 0.12 2.20 -14.41
CA ARG A 144 0.14 3.40 -13.60
C ARG A 144 -0.76 4.51 -14.15
N ALA A 145 -0.69 4.77 -15.46
CA ALA A 145 -1.52 5.77 -16.13
C ALA A 145 -3.01 5.42 -16.05
N ILE A 146 -3.38 4.16 -16.25
CA ILE A 146 -4.77 3.70 -16.14
C ILE A 146 -5.30 3.91 -14.72
N ARG A 147 -4.55 3.49 -13.70
CA ARG A 147 -4.98 3.63 -12.31
C ARG A 147 -5.10 5.09 -11.87
N GLN A 148 -4.14 5.93 -12.25
CA GLN A 148 -4.19 7.36 -11.93
C GLN A 148 -5.38 8.05 -12.58
N ASN A 149 -5.72 7.72 -13.82
CA ASN A 149 -6.91 8.26 -14.48
C ASN A 149 -8.20 7.79 -13.79
N GLN A 150 -8.29 6.55 -13.34
CA GLN A 150 -9.46 6.03 -12.66
C GLN A 150 -9.63 6.64 -11.25
N ALA A 151 -8.55 6.85 -10.52
CA ALA A 151 -8.57 7.55 -9.24
C ALA A 151 -9.06 9.00 -9.38
N HIS A 152 -8.74 9.66 -10.51
CA HIS A 152 -9.21 11.02 -10.81
C HIS A 152 -10.73 11.05 -11.09
N HIS A 153 -11.25 10.10 -11.84
CA HIS A 153 -12.69 9.98 -12.12
C HIS A 153 -13.50 9.65 -10.88
N HIS A 154 -12.98 8.83 -9.97
CA HIS A 154 -13.67 8.47 -8.74
C HIS A 154 -13.81 9.67 -7.78
N ASN A 155 -12.79 10.52 -7.71
CA ASN A 155 -12.83 11.75 -6.90
C ASN A 155 -13.79 12.81 -7.45
N LEU A 156 -14.07 12.83 -8.75
CA LEU A 156 -15.03 13.74 -9.36
C LEU A 156 -16.48 13.32 -9.12
N SER A 157 -16.75 12.03 -8.97
CA SER A 157 -18.11 11.51 -8.73
C SER A 157 -18.59 11.62 -7.28
N ILE A 158 -17.74 12.02 -6.34
CA ILE A 158 -18.10 12.20 -4.91
C ILE A 158 -18.51 13.65 -4.61
N HIS A 159 -18.39 14.56 -5.57
CA HIS A 159 -18.68 15.99 -5.43
C HIS A 159 -19.95 16.43 -6.18
N GLU A 160 -20.76 15.52 -6.71
CA GLU A 160 -22.15 15.76 -7.12
C GLU A 160 -23.11 15.17 -6.08
#